data_3e77480d18784c3eeaf5133ca71e024c
#
_entry.id   3e77480d18784c3eeaf5133ca71e024c
#
_cell.length_a   1.000
_cell.length_b   1.000
_cell.length_c   1.000
_cell.angle_alpha   90.00
_cell.angle_beta   90.00
_cell.angle_gamma   90.00
#
_symmetry.space_group_name_H-M   'P 1'
#
loop_
_entity.id
_entity.type
_entity.pdbx_description
1 polymer ?
#
loop_
_entity_poly.entity_id
_entity_poly.type
_entity_poly.pdbx_seq_one_letter_code
_entity_poly.pdbx_strand_id
1 'polypeptide(L)'
;MNPIVARQMIGAEFLKLRKKRGLVGWALLLAAGSVVIYLGVKAMQHSSNPFERPPAGGERGFERTLELLGFFMVPLAAILIGAEAGAGDRANGVFRDLVVTGRSRVALFLVRLPGALMLTFVVVGVAFLLALGGVFLFAGGDPTPSLALVAKAAAWSALANGVVCIVAVGLASLIGSRPATITALVGWQLVASPMLLQSGSLGRAREVLLDGAFSQIKPGLRGGEPVLGMSIAAVVISIVLWIVIASAVGAWRTATEDA
;
A
#
# COMPACT_ATOMS: atom_id res chain seq x y z
N MET A 1 -9.31 22.80 14.75
CA MET A 1 -9.22 21.66 15.72
C MET A 1 -7.97 21.85 16.57
N ASN A 2 -8.06 21.72 17.90
CA ASN A 2 -6.90 21.81 18.80
C ASN A 2 -5.92 20.66 18.45
N PRO A 3 -4.60 20.91 18.27
CA PRO A 3 -3.62 19.91 17.89
C PRO A 3 -3.50 18.74 18.88
N ILE A 4 -3.71 18.98 20.17
CA ILE A 4 -3.71 17.93 21.20
C ILE A 4 -4.86 16.95 20.95
N VAL A 5 -6.05 17.47 20.68
CA VAL A 5 -7.24 16.65 20.38
C VAL A 5 -7.06 15.88 19.08
N ALA A 6 -6.48 16.50 18.04
CA ALA A 6 -6.18 15.81 16.78
C ALA A 6 -5.27 14.60 17.02
N ARG A 7 -4.20 14.77 17.77
CA ARG A 7 -3.26 13.68 18.10
C ARG A 7 -3.93 12.55 18.89
N GLN A 8 -4.79 12.90 19.86
CA GLN A 8 -5.55 11.89 20.60
C GLN A 8 -6.50 11.10 19.72
N MET A 9 -7.20 11.78 18.80
CA MET A 9 -8.11 11.11 17.84
C MET A 9 -7.35 10.19 16.87
N ILE A 10 -6.21 10.63 16.36
CA ILE A 10 -5.34 9.79 15.48
C ILE A 10 -4.87 8.55 16.25
N GLY A 11 -4.41 8.72 17.49
CA GLY A 11 -4.00 7.61 18.36
C GLY A 11 -5.14 6.64 18.64
N ALA A 12 -6.36 7.15 18.86
CA ALA A 12 -7.55 6.33 19.06
C ALA A 12 -7.89 5.51 17.81
N GLU A 13 -7.82 6.11 16.60
CA GLU A 13 -8.04 5.41 15.34
C GLU A 13 -7.01 4.29 15.12
N PHE A 14 -5.72 4.58 15.33
CA PHE A 14 -4.67 3.56 15.26
C PHE A 14 -4.93 2.40 16.22
N LEU A 15 -5.25 2.71 17.50
CA LEU A 15 -5.53 1.69 18.51
C LEU A 15 -6.77 0.85 18.16
N LYS A 16 -7.80 1.48 17.61
CA LYS A 16 -9.01 0.81 17.14
C LYS A 16 -8.68 -0.23 16.06
N LEU A 17 -7.90 0.16 15.05
CA LEU A 17 -7.49 -0.75 13.96
C LEU A 17 -6.57 -1.87 14.49
N ARG A 18 -5.59 -1.54 15.32
CA ARG A 18 -4.66 -2.50 15.92
C ARG A 18 -5.35 -3.55 16.79
N LYS A 19 -6.42 -3.19 17.50
CA LYS A 19 -7.19 -4.12 18.33
C LYS A 19 -7.98 -5.15 17.53
N LYS A 20 -8.24 -4.92 16.25
CA LYS A 20 -8.93 -5.86 15.35
C LYS A 20 -7.97 -6.96 14.92
N ARG A 21 -7.80 -7.99 15.77
CA ARG A 21 -6.83 -9.09 15.57
C ARG A 21 -6.96 -9.76 14.20
N GLY A 22 -8.18 -9.96 13.70
CA GLY A 22 -8.43 -10.53 12.38
C GLY A 22 -7.89 -9.64 11.25
N LEU A 23 -8.10 -8.31 11.33
CA LEU A 23 -7.56 -7.35 10.36
C LEU A 23 -6.02 -7.39 10.34
N VAL A 24 -5.41 -7.28 11.53
CA VAL A 24 -3.94 -7.28 11.64
C VAL A 24 -3.34 -8.60 11.21
N GLY A 25 -3.96 -9.73 11.59
CA GLY A 25 -3.52 -11.07 11.19
C GLY A 25 -3.54 -11.26 9.66
N TRP A 26 -4.65 -10.89 9.00
CA TRP A 26 -4.74 -10.97 7.54
C TRP A 26 -3.81 -9.99 6.83
N ALA A 27 -3.67 -8.77 7.34
CA ALA A 27 -2.73 -7.81 6.77
C ALA A 27 -1.27 -8.29 6.86
N LEU A 28 -0.87 -8.85 8.01
CA LEU A 28 0.47 -9.45 8.18
C LEU A 28 0.65 -10.69 7.32
N LEU A 29 -0.37 -11.55 7.20
CA LEU A 29 -0.30 -12.73 6.34
C LEU A 29 -0.10 -12.35 4.88
N LEU A 30 -0.85 -11.36 4.39
CA LEU A 30 -0.71 -10.85 3.02
C LEU A 30 0.63 -10.17 2.79
N ALA A 31 1.11 -9.36 3.73
CA ALA A 31 2.35 -8.61 3.57
C ALA A 31 3.59 -9.46 3.92
N ALA A 32 3.72 -9.87 5.16
CA ALA A 32 4.90 -10.59 5.65
C ALA A 32 4.89 -12.06 5.21
N GLY A 33 3.73 -12.73 5.28
CA GLY A 33 3.60 -14.13 4.86
C GLY A 33 3.93 -14.33 3.39
N SER A 34 3.47 -13.45 2.51
CA SER A 34 3.79 -13.54 1.07
C SER A 34 5.28 -13.37 0.78
N VAL A 35 5.98 -12.49 1.51
CA VAL A 35 7.43 -12.32 1.39
C VAL A 35 8.17 -13.58 1.81
N VAL A 36 7.78 -14.18 2.93
CA VAL A 36 8.41 -15.42 3.43
C VAL A 36 8.18 -16.57 2.44
N ILE A 37 6.95 -16.73 1.95
CA ILE A 37 6.62 -17.76 0.96
C ILE A 37 7.42 -17.54 -0.33
N TYR A 38 7.45 -16.31 -0.84
CA TYR A 38 8.18 -15.98 -2.06
C TYR A 38 9.68 -16.31 -1.94
N LEU A 39 10.33 -15.83 -0.89
CA LEU A 39 11.75 -16.08 -0.66
C LEU A 39 12.03 -17.57 -0.42
N GLY A 40 11.19 -18.26 0.35
CA GLY A 40 11.29 -19.69 0.58
C GLY A 40 11.18 -20.50 -0.72
N VAL A 41 10.19 -20.21 -1.55
CA VAL A 41 10.02 -20.87 -2.87
C VAL A 41 11.24 -20.59 -3.76
N LYS A 42 11.73 -19.36 -3.81
CA LYS A 42 12.93 -19.01 -4.60
C LYS A 42 14.19 -19.71 -4.09
N ALA A 43 14.37 -19.80 -2.78
CA ALA A 43 15.50 -20.52 -2.18
C ALA A 43 15.44 -22.01 -2.49
N MET A 44 14.27 -22.65 -2.39
CA MET A 44 14.08 -24.05 -2.79
C MET A 44 14.36 -24.28 -4.28
N GLN A 45 13.89 -23.37 -5.13
CA GLN A 45 14.16 -23.46 -6.56
C GLN A 45 15.65 -23.35 -6.89
N HIS A 46 16.37 -22.46 -6.21
CA HIS A 46 17.83 -22.35 -6.35
C HIS A 46 18.55 -23.60 -5.86
N SER A 47 18.19 -24.13 -4.68
CA SER A 47 18.82 -25.34 -4.14
C SER A 47 18.62 -26.58 -5.02
N SER A 48 17.48 -26.65 -5.73
CA SER A 48 17.18 -27.77 -6.63
C SER A 48 17.94 -27.68 -7.95
N ASN A 49 18.22 -26.49 -8.45
CA ASN A 49 18.97 -26.29 -9.71
C ASN A 49 19.76 -24.97 -9.67
N PRO A 50 20.95 -24.95 -8.99
CA PRO A 50 21.74 -23.73 -8.81
C PRO A 50 22.27 -23.13 -10.11
N PHE A 51 22.46 -23.95 -11.16
CA PHE A 51 23.03 -23.50 -12.44
C PHE A 51 22.02 -22.72 -13.29
N GLU A 52 20.75 -23.10 -13.24
CA GLU A 52 19.69 -22.44 -14.05
C GLU A 52 18.96 -21.34 -13.28
N ARG A 53 18.96 -21.40 -11.97
CA ARG A 53 18.18 -20.49 -11.12
C ARG A 53 19.07 -19.65 -10.24
N PRO A 54 19.03 -18.32 -10.36
CA PRO A 54 19.83 -17.42 -9.54
C PRO A 54 19.41 -17.53 -8.07
N PRO A 55 20.30 -17.12 -7.12
CA PRO A 55 19.99 -17.04 -5.71
C PRO A 55 18.71 -16.25 -5.43
N ALA A 56 18.00 -16.61 -4.37
CA ALA A 56 16.80 -15.92 -3.97
C ALA A 56 17.07 -14.51 -3.41
N GLY A 57 18.28 -14.31 -2.87
CA GLY A 57 18.75 -13.06 -2.28
C GLY A 57 19.70 -12.28 -3.19
N GLY A 58 20.60 -11.53 -2.53
CA GLY A 58 21.47 -10.58 -3.23
C GLY A 58 20.71 -9.39 -3.81
N GLU A 59 21.40 -8.53 -4.53
CA GLU A 59 20.84 -7.31 -5.07
C GLU A 59 19.75 -7.57 -6.11
N ARG A 60 19.93 -8.57 -6.99
CA ARG A 60 18.91 -8.99 -7.96
C ARG A 60 17.67 -9.58 -7.30
N GLY A 61 17.84 -10.38 -6.24
CA GLY A 61 16.75 -10.92 -5.44
C GLY A 61 15.97 -9.81 -4.75
N PHE A 62 16.65 -8.77 -4.25
CA PHE A 62 16.04 -7.61 -3.66
C PHE A 62 15.14 -6.84 -4.63
N GLU A 63 15.62 -6.55 -5.85
CA GLU A 63 14.84 -5.87 -6.87
C GLU A 63 13.53 -6.60 -7.22
N ARG A 64 13.59 -7.94 -7.32
CA ARG A 64 12.38 -8.76 -7.55
C ARG A 64 11.44 -8.75 -6.36
N THR A 65 11.98 -8.74 -5.14
CA THR A 65 11.16 -8.65 -3.94
C THR A 65 10.46 -7.30 -3.81
N LEU A 66 11.05 -6.21 -4.34
CA LEU A 66 10.38 -4.91 -4.42
C LEU A 66 9.09 -4.94 -5.24
N GLU A 67 8.99 -5.76 -6.26
CA GLU A 67 7.75 -5.92 -7.03
C GLU A 67 6.62 -6.47 -6.15
N LEU A 68 6.92 -7.45 -5.29
CA LEU A 68 5.97 -7.97 -4.32
C LEU A 68 5.55 -6.90 -3.30
N LEU A 69 6.52 -6.08 -2.85
CA LEU A 69 6.31 -5.03 -1.86
C LEU A 69 5.50 -3.85 -2.40
N GLY A 70 5.57 -3.55 -3.69
CA GLY A 70 4.93 -2.37 -4.28
C GLY A 70 3.71 -2.63 -5.15
N PHE A 71 3.60 -3.81 -5.80
CA PHE A 71 2.59 -4.03 -6.83
C PHE A 71 1.65 -5.22 -6.58
N PHE A 72 2.06 -6.18 -5.75
CA PHE A 72 1.27 -7.41 -5.59
C PHE A 72 0.63 -7.54 -4.20
N MET A 73 1.21 -8.33 -3.32
CA MET A 73 0.55 -8.77 -2.09
C MET A 73 0.55 -7.73 -0.98
N VAL A 74 1.60 -6.92 -0.87
CA VAL A 74 1.69 -5.92 0.21
C VAL A 74 0.69 -4.79 0.03
N PRO A 75 0.43 -4.25 -1.18
CA PRO A 75 -0.68 -3.32 -1.42
C PRO A 75 -2.05 -3.86 -1.02
N LEU A 76 -2.28 -5.18 -1.11
CA LEU A 76 -3.55 -5.76 -0.65
C LEU A 76 -3.74 -5.61 0.87
N ALA A 77 -2.66 -5.67 1.65
CA ALA A 77 -2.71 -5.38 3.08
C ALA A 77 -3.07 -3.91 3.34
N ALA A 78 -2.52 -2.98 2.56
CA ALA A 78 -2.85 -1.55 2.63
C ALA A 78 -4.32 -1.29 2.26
N ILE A 79 -4.84 -1.96 1.21
CA ILE A 79 -6.26 -1.94 0.83
C ILE A 79 -7.15 -2.43 1.99
N LEU A 80 -6.79 -3.54 2.61
CA LEU A 80 -7.55 -4.13 3.72
C LEU A 80 -7.65 -3.17 4.91
N ILE A 81 -6.52 -2.56 5.29
CA ILE A 81 -6.45 -1.59 6.39
C ILE A 81 -7.24 -0.32 6.04
N GLY A 82 -7.05 0.22 4.84
CA GLY A 82 -7.75 1.42 4.38
C GLY A 82 -9.26 1.23 4.26
N ALA A 83 -9.71 0.10 3.73
CA ALA A 83 -11.13 -0.23 3.63
C ALA A 83 -11.79 -0.34 5.01
N GLU A 84 -11.09 -0.92 5.98
CA GLU A 84 -11.58 -0.97 7.36
C GLU A 84 -11.67 0.41 8.00
N ALA A 85 -10.65 1.25 7.81
CA ALA A 85 -10.63 2.60 8.35
C ALA A 85 -11.74 3.49 7.75
N GLY A 86 -12.01 3.34 6.44
CA GLY A 86 -13.00 4.13 5.72
C GLY A 86 -14.45 3.74 6.01
N ALA A 87 -14.76 2.44 6.05
CA ALA A 87 -16.13 1.92 6.15
C ALA A 87 -16.46 1.26 7.49
N GLY A 88 -15.47 0.97 8.34
CA GLY A 88 -15.68 0.17 9.55
C GLY A 88 -16.64 0.77 10.57
N ASP A 89 -16.63 2.08 10.76
CA ASP A 89 -17.52 2.74 11.72
C ASP A 89 -18.98 2.68 11.29
N ARG A 90 -19.23 2.76 9.99
CA ARG A 90 -20.58 2.61 9.42
C ARG A 90 -21.08 1.18 9.54
N ALA A 91 -20.23 0.21 9.17
CA ALA A 91 -20.58 -1.19 9.23
C ALA A 91 -20.93 -1.66 10.67
N ASN A 92 -20.35 -1.01 11.68
CA ASN A 92 -20.59 -1.30 13.10
C ASN A 92 -21.66 -0.39 13.74
N GLY A 93 -22.28 0.52 13.00
CA GLY A 93 -23.31 1.46 13.52
C GLY A 93 -22.76 2.56 14.44
N VAL A 94 -21.44 2.67 14.61
CA VAL A 94 -20.79 3.60 15.57
C VAL A 94 -20.68 5.02 15.02
N PHE A 95 -20.83 5.21 13.72
CA PHE A 95 -20.67 6.53 13.09
C PHE A 95 -21.63 7.58 13.65
N ARG A 96 -22.88 7.21 13.87
CA ARG A 96 -23.90 8.08 14.47
C ARG A 96 -23.51 8.57 15.87
N ASP A 97 -23.01 7.66 16.71
CA ASP A 97 -22.59 8.01 18.07
C ASP A 97 -21.41 8.98 18.06
N LEU A 98 -20.48 8.83 17.11
CA LEU A 98 -19.36 9.74 16.95
C LEU A 98 -19.81 11.15 16.53
N VAL A 99 -20.82 11.26 15.68
CA VAL A 99 -21.39 12.56 15.25
C VAL A 99 -22.08 13.27 16.43
N VAL A 100 -22.77 12.56 17.31
CA VAL A 100 -23.42 13.11 18.51
C VAL A 100 -22.41 13.74 19.48
N THR A 101 -21.14 13.35 19.45
CA THR A 101 -20.09 14.00 20.26
C THR A 101 -19.79 15.46 19.87
N GLY A 102 -20.45 16.01 18.85
CA GLY A 102 -20.25 17.38 18.36
C GLY A 102 -18.99 17.58 17.52
N ARG A 103 -18.32 16.52 17.10
CA ARG A 103 -17.16 16.61 16.22
C ARG A 103 -17.58 16.81 14.77
N SER A 104 -16.85 17.66 14.03
CA SER A 104 -17.13 17.84 12.60
C SER A 104 -16.89 16.53 11.85
N ARG A 105 -17.78 16.18 10.94
CA ARG A 105 -17.70 14.95 10.14
C ARG A 105 -16.44 14.88 9.30
N VAL A 106 -15.99 16.02 8.77
CA VAL A 106 -14.73 16.13 8.03
C VAL A 106 -13.52 15.84 8.94
N ALA A 107 -13.53 16.33 10.20
CA ALA A 107 -12.47 16.02 11.14
C ALA A 107 -12.42 14.52 11.47
N LEU A 108 -13.56 13.87 11.61
CA LEU A 108 -13.66 12.42 11.81
C LEU A 108 -13.08 11.64 10.61
N PHE A 109 -13.30 12.11 9.39
CA PHE A 109 -12.67 11.51 8.20
C PHE A 109 -11.16 11.73 8.20
N LEU A 110 -10.70 12.97 8.40
CA LEU A 110 -9.28 13.33 8.29
C LEU A 110 -8.39 12.60 9.29
N VAL A 111 -8.87 12.27 10.49
CA VAL A 111 -8.08 11.53 11.48
C VAL A 111 -7.95 10.03 11.17
N ARG A 112 -8.84 9.49 10.32
CA ARG A 112 -8.74 8.09 9.85
C ARG A 112 -7.53 7.87 8.94
N LEU A 113 -7.18 8.86 8.12
CA LEU A 113 -6.04 8.77 7.20
C LEU A 113 -4.73 8.49 7.93
N PRO A 114 -4.26 9.33 8.86
CA PRO A 114 -3.02 9.07 9.58
C PRO A 114 -3.11 7.84 10.50
N GLY A 115 -4.28 7.55 11.07
CA GLY A 115 -4.48 6.33 11.88
C GLY A 115 -4.30 5.05 11.06
N ALA A 116 -4.84 4.99 9.84
CA ALA A 116 -4.66 3.89 8.91
C ALA A 116 -3.23 3.80 8.39
N LEU A 117 -2.61 4.95 8.03
CA LEU A 117 -1.22 5.02 7.58
C LEU A 117 -0.25 4.49 8.63
N MET A 118 -0.43 4.82 9.91
CA MET A 118 0.43 4.29 10.97
C MET A 118 0.40 2.76 11.02
N LEU A 119 -0.77 2.13 10.92
CA LEU A 119 -0.86 0.67 10.89
C LEU A 119 -0.27 0.09 9.61
N THR A 120 -0.54 0.72 8.47
CA THR A 120 0.02 0.32 7.17
C THR A 120 1.54 0.35 7.20
N PHE A 121 2.16 1.41 7.71
CA PHE A 121 3.62 1.51 7.81
C PHE A 121 4.23 0.47 8.76
N VAL A 122 3.55 0.11 9.84
CA VAL A 122 3.99 -1.00 10.69
C VAL A 122 3.99 -2.33 9.93
N VAL A 123 2.90 -2.64 9.21
CA VAL A 123 2.76 -3.89 8.46
C VAL A 123 3.75 -3.95 7.29
N VAL A 124 3.88 -2.87 6.52
CA VAL A 124 4.84 -2.75 5.41
C VAL A 124 6.27 -2.82 5.93
N GLY A 125 6.56 -2.17 7.07
CA GLY A 125 7.87 -2.21 7.72
C GLY A 125 8.27 -3.63 8.11
N VAL A 126 7.36 -4.40 8.70
CA VAL A 126 7.60 -5.82 9.02
C VAL A 126 7.89 -6.62 7.75
N ALA A 127 7.07 -6.47 6.71
CA ALA A 127 7.29 -7.15 5.43
C ALA A 127 8.63 -6.77 4.79
N PHE A 128 8.98 -5.47 4.82
CA PHE A 128 10.25 -4.97 4.30
C PHE A 128 11.46 -5.51 5.06
N LEU A 129 11.41 -5.54 6.39
CA LEU A 129 12.49 -6.10 7.22
C LEU A 129 12.67 -7.59 6.97
N LEU A 130 11.59 -8.36 6.82
CA LEU A 130 11.65 -9.77 6.46
C LEU A 130 12.23 -9.97 5.05
N ALA A 131 11.81 -9.13 4.09
CA ALA A 131 12.37 -9.13 2.74
C ALA A 131 13.87 -8.87 2.77
N LEU A 132 14.30 -7.85 3.50
CA LEU A 132 15.70 -7.48 3.64
C LEU A 132 16.49 -8.61 4.30
N GLY A 133 16.01 -9.16 5.42
CA GLY A 133 16.66 -10.28 6.11
C GLY A 133 16.81 -11.51 5.20
N GLY A 134 15.77 -11.86 4.46
CA GLY A 134 15.83 -12.98 3.50
C GLY A 134 16.77 -12.71 2.32
N VAL A 135 16.82 -11.49 1.82
CA VAL A 135 17.75 -11.10 0.75
C VAL A 135 19.22 -11.25 1.18
N PHE A 136 19.55 -10.89 2.42
CA PHE A 136 20.90 -11.11 2.96
C PHE A 136 21.17 -12.60 3.23
N LEU A 137 20.20 -13.31 3.80
CA LEU A 137 20.35 -14.72 4.15
C LEU A 137 20.55 -15.62 2.92
N PHE A 138 19.85 -15.33 1.82
CA PHE A 138 19.87 -16.13 0.59
C PHE A 138 20.71 -15.50 -0.53
N ALA A 139 21.68 -14.65 -0.20
CA ALA A 139 22.49 -13.96 -1.20
C ALA A 139 23.36 -14.91 -2.05
N GLY A 140 23.77 -16.07 -1.51
CA GLY A 140 24.44 -17.13 -2.25
C GLY A 140 25.77 -16.72 -2.94
N GLY A 141 26.40 -15.63 -2.47
CA GLY A 141 27.62 -15.05 -3.08
C GLY A 141 27.33 -13.88 -4.03
N ASP A 142 26.08 -13.59 -4.36
CA ASP A 142 25.71 -12.37 -5.09
C ASP A 142 25.93 -11.12 -4.21
N PRO A 143 26.32 -9.97 -4.80
CA PRO A 143 26.48 -8.73 -4.04
C PRO A 143 25.19 -8.36 -3.31
N THR A 144 25.34 -7.87 -2.08
CA THR A 144 24.21 -7.42 -1.27
C THR A 144 23.83 -5.98 -1.62
N PRO A 145 22.54 -5.59 -1.45
CA PRO A 145 22.09 -4.24 -1.77
C PRO A 145 22.78 -3.19 -0.90
N SER A 146 23.17 -2.08 -1.51
CA SER A 146 23.78 -0.95 -0.81
C SER A 146 22.78 -0.31 0.15
N LEU A 147 23.30 0.33 1.23
CA LEU A 147 22.45 1.03 2.20
C LEU A 147 21.60 2.13 1.52
N ALA A 148 22.15 2.81 0.52
CA ALA A 148 21.44 3.82 -0.25
C ALA A 148 20.26 3.22 -1.03
N LEU A 149 20.43 2.04 -1.64
CA LEU A 149 19.36 1.31 -2.32
C LEU A 149 18.29 0.86 -1.34
N VAL A 150 18.69 0.32 -0.19
CA VAL A 150 17.77 -0.10 0.88
C VAL A 150 16.92 1.09 1.37
N ALA A 151 17.55 2.23 1.64
CA ALA A 151 16.83 3.42 2.10
C ALA A 151 15.83 3.95 1.05
N LYS A 152 16.23 4.01 -0.23
CA LYS A 152 15.34 4.38 -1.34
C LYS A 152 14.18 3.39 -1.48
N ALA A 153 14.44 2.10 -1.36
CA ALA A 153 13.43 1.05 -1.45
C ALA A 153 12.43 1.11 -0.28
N ALA A 154 12.90 1.40 0.93
CA ALA A 154 12.04 1.58 2.10
C ALA A 154 11.11 2.80 1.92
N ALA A 155 11.66 3.94 1.48
CA ALA A 155 10.88 5.13 1.22
C ALA A 155 9.86 4.91 0.09
N TRP A 156 10.26 4.25 -0.99
CA TRP A 156 9.40 3.92 -2.12
C TRP A 156 8.26 2.96 -1.68
N SER A 157 8.56 1.89 -0.95
CA SER A 157 7.56 0.95 -0.46
C SER A 157 6.57 1.61 0.49
N ALA A 158 7.04 2.49 1.39
CA ALA A 158 6.18 3.26 2.28
C ALA A 158 5.27 4.23 1.49
N LEU A 159 5.81 4.93 0.50
CA LEU A 159 5.05 5.84 -0.36
C LEU A 159 3.97 5.08 -1.14
N ALA A 160 4.34 4.01 -1.85
CA ALA A 160 3.42 3.24 -2.68
C ALA A 160 2.24 2.68 -1.85
N ASN A 161 2.54 1.99 -0.75
CA ASN A 161 1.50 1.42 0.10
C ASN A 161 0.72 2.48 0.90
N GLY A 162 1.35 3.60 1.25
CA GLY A 162 0.68 4.73 1.88
C GLY A 162 -0.38 5.35 0.97
N VAL A 163 -0.06 5.57 -0.30
CA VAL A 163 -1.00 6.10 -1.29
C VAL A 163 -2.15 5.13 -1.53
N VAL A 164 -1.86 3.84 -1.70
CA VAL A 164 -2.89 2.79 -1.83
C VAL A 164 -3.82 2.78 -0.61
N CYS A 165 -3.28 2.91 0.60
CA CYS A 165 -4.07 3.00 1.82
C CYS A 165 -4.99 4.23 1.82
N ILE A 166 -4.49 5.42 1.43
CA ILE A 166 -5.30 6.65 1.34
C ILE A 166 -6.44 6.48 0.34
N VAL A 167 -6.14 5.93 -0.84
CA VAL A 167 -7.15 5.63 -1.87
C VAL A 167 -8.21 4.68 -1.32
N ALA A 168 -7.79 3.64 -0.59
CA ALA A 168 -8.70 2.68 0.02
C ALA A 168 -9.60 3.32 1.10
N VAL A 169 -9.06 4.21 1.95
CA VAL A 169 -9.86 4.96 2.94
C VAL A 169 -10.90 5.84 2.25
N GLY A 170 -10.48 6.60 1.22
CA GLY A 170 -11.38 7.49 0.49
C GLY A 170 -12.51 6.74 -0.21
N LEU A 171 -12.17 5.69 -0.95
CA LEU A 171 -13.13 4.88 -1.68
C LEU A 171 -14.08 4.12 -0.74
N ALA A 172 -13.56 3.58 0.38
CA ALA A 172 -14.38 2.92 1.38
C ALA A 172 -15.36 3.89 2.06
N SER A 173 -14.94 5.13 2.29
CA SER A 173 -15.83 6.17 2.80
C SER A 173 -16.90 6.57 1.78
N LEU A 174 -16.60 6.52 0.48
CA LEU A 174 -17.58 6.79 -0.59
C LEU A 174 -18.60 5.65 -0.72
N ILE A 175 -18.13 4.41 -0.85
CA ILE A 175 -18.98 3.22 -1.08
C ILE A 175 -19.78 2.86 0.20
N GLY A 176 -19.20 3.10 1.39
CA GLY A 176 -19.80 2.73 2.66
C GLY A 176 -19.77 1.22 2.97
N SER A 177 -19.18 0.41 2.10
CA SER A 177 -19.11 -1.05 2.22
C SER A 177 -17.68 -1.54 2.13
N ARG A 178 -17.21 -2.16 3.21
CA ARG A 178 -15.87 -2.76 3.28
C ARG A 178 -15.66 -3.87 2.24
N PRO A 179 -16.53 -4.89 2.11
CA PRO A 179 -16.34 -5.95 1.13
C PRO A 179 -16.30 -5.42 -0.31
N ALA A 180 -17.22 -4.53 -0.67
CA ALA A 180 -17.29 -3.95 -2.01
C ALA A 180 -16.02 -3.16 -2.35
N THR A 181 -15.49 -2.37 -1.40
CA THR A 181 -14.25 -1.62 -1.60
C THR A 181 -13.04 -2.55 -1.78
N ILE A 182 -12.93 -3.59 -0.95
CA ILE A 182 -11.82 -4.56 -1.07
C ILE A 182 -11.89 -5.25 -2.43
N THR A 183 -13.06 -5.77 -2.83
CA THR A 183 -13.22 -6.44 -4.13
C THR A 183 -12.88 -5.53 -5.30
N ALA A 184 -13.37 -4.28 -5.29
CA ALA A 184 -13.09 -3.31 -6.35
C ALA A 184 -11.60 -2.98 -6.44
N LEU A 185 -10.94 -2.70 -5.32
CA LEU A 185 -9.52 -2.32 -5.32
C LEU A 185 -8.58 -3.51 -5.56
N VAL A 186 -8.91 -4.71 -5.08
CA VAL A 186 -8.14 -5.93 -5.40
C VAL A 186 -8.26 -6.25 -6.88
N GLY A 187 -9.46 -6.20 -7.44
CA GLY A 187 -9.67 -6.38 -8.88
C GLY A 187 -8.94 -5.32 -9.71
N TRP A 188 -8.96 -4.06 -9.26
CA TRP A 188 -8.19 -2.99 -9.86
C TRP A 188 -6.69 -3.27 -9.82
N GLN A 189 -6.14 -3.54 -8.63
CA GLN A 189 -4.70 -3.71 -8.40
C GLN A 189 -4.12 -4.92 -9.14
N LEU A 190 -4.80 -6.06 -9.10
CA LEU A 190 -4.26 -7.31 -9.63
C LEU A 190 -4.62 -7.56 -11.10
N VAL A 191 -5.69 -6.96 -11.60
CA VAL A 191 -6.20 -7.25 -12.94
C VAL A 191 -6.25 -6.00 -13.81
N ALA A 192 -7.03 -5.00 -13.42
CA ALA A 192 -7.30 -3.86 -14.31
C ALA A 192 -6.06 -3.01 -14.55
N SER A 193 -5.33 -2.63 -13.48
CA SER A 193 -4.15 -1.76 -13.60
C SER A 193 -3.04 -2.39 -14.45
N PRO A 194 -2.61 -3.65 -14.24
CA PRO A 194 -1.61 -4.29 -15.11
C PRO A 194 -2.05 -4.42 -16.57
N MET A 195 -3.33 -4.74 -16.81
CA MET A 195 -3.86 -4.84 -18.18
C MET A 195 -3.87 -3.48 -18.88
N LEU A 196 -4.29 -2.43 -18.18
CA LEU A 196 -4.32 -1.07 -18.71
C LEU A 196 -2.91 -0.53 -18.99
N LEU A 197 -1.93 -0.84 -18.13
CA LEU A 197 -0.55 -0.45 -18.34
C LEU A 197 0.06 -1.08 -19.59
N GLN A 198 -0.32 -2.32 -19.92
CA GLN A 198 0.16 -3.01 -21.11
C GLN A 198 -0.60 -2.63 -22.39
N SER A 199 -1.75 -1.98 -22.25
CA SER A 199 -2.59 -1.60 -23.40
C SER A 199 -1.99 -0.41 -24.15
N GLY A 200 -1.41 -0.64 -25.32
CA GLY A 200 -0.87 0.41 -26.19
C GLY A 200 -1.93 1.41 -26.69
N SER A 201 -3.20 1.00 -26.75
CA SER A 201 -4.31 1.83 -27.25
C SER A 201 -4.62 3.05 -26.41
N LEU A 202 -4.29 3.03 -25.12
CA LEU A 202 -4.53 4.15 -24.20
C LEU A 202 -3.49 5.28 -24.31
N GLY A 203 -2.39 5.09 -25.03
CA GLY A 203 -1.36 6.11 -25.20
C GLY A 203 -0.93 6.74 -23.88
N ARG A 204 -0.96 8.08 -23.81
CA ARG A 204 -0.58 8.85 -22.60
C ARG A 204 -1.57 8.74 -21.43
N ALA A 205 -2.81 8.30 -21.64
CA ALA A 205 -3.75 8.15 -20.54
C ALA A 205 -3.26 7.16 -19.47
N ARG A 206 -2.33 6.25 -19.82
CA ARG A 206 -1.68 5.34 -18.87
C ARG A 206 -0.84 6.06 -17.82
N GLU A 207 -0.39 7.28 -18.09
CA GLU A 207 0.40 8.10 -17.14
C GLU A 207 -0.41 8.49 -15.89
N VAL A 208 -1.73 8.39 -15.92
CA VAL A 208 -2.60 8.63 -14.76
C VAL A 208 -2.62 7.43 -13.79
N LEU A 209 -2.20 6.25 -14.23
CA LEU A 209 -2.22 5.05 -13.42
C LEU A 209 -1.13 5.09 -12.32
N LEU A 210 -1.52 4.82 -11.08
CA LEU A 210 -0.59 4.80 -9.94
C LEU A 210 0.56 3.82 -10.12
N ASP A 211 0.28 2.62 -10.64
CA ASP A 211 1.30 1.59 -10.85
C ASP A 211 2.33 2.04 -11.90
N GLY A 212 1.90 2.81 -12.92
CA GLY A 212 2.80 3.45 -13.88
C GLY A 212 3.73 4.46 -13.20
N ALA A 213 3.16 5.32 -12.36
CA ALA A 213 3.93 6.30 -11.59
C ALA A 213 4.92 5.63 -10.62
N PHE A 214 4.49 4.59 -9.91
CA PHE A 214 5.37 3.86 -8.98
C PHE A 214 6.44 3.04 -9.71
N SER A 215 6.15 2.48 -10.87
CA SER A 215 7.15 1.76 -11.66
C SER A 215 8.27 2.69 -12.14
N GLN A 216 7.93 3.95 -12.48
CA GLN A 216 8.90 4.96 -12.91
C GLN A 216 9.92 5.35 -11.82
N ILE A 217 9.49 5.38 -10.56
CA ILE A 217 10.34 5.77 -9.42
C ILE A 217 10.81 4.57 -8.58
N LYS A 218 10.55 3.33 -9.04
CA LYS A 218 11.02 2.12 -8.36
C LYS A 218 12.55 2.13 -8.34
N PRO A 219 13.18 1.99 -7.16
CA PRO A 219 14.64 1.93 -7.07
C PRO A 219 15.14 0.58 -7.60
N GLY A 220 16.29 0.59 -8.28
CA GLY A 220 16.95 -0.60 -8.79
C GLY A 220 18.35 -0.26 -9.29
N LEU A 221 19.20 -1.30 -9.46
CA LEU A 221 20.56 -1.17 -9.98
C LEU A 221 20.61 -0.89 -11.47
N ARG A 222 19.75 -1.56 -12.17
CA ARG A 222 19.54 -1.37 -13.60
C ARG A 222 18.13 -0.86 -13.71
N GLY A 223 17.97 0.42 -13.92
CA GLY A 223 16.68 0.96 -14.28
C GLY A 223 16.10 0.09 -15.39
N GLY A 224 15.31 -0.91 -15.02
CA GLY A 224 14.47 -1.59 -15.97
C GLY A 224 13.78 -0.48 -16.72
N GLU A 225 13.73 -0.52 -18.04
CA GLU A 225 13.06 0.53 -18.79
C GLU A 225 11.69 0.73 -18.16
N PRO A 226 11.40 1.95 -17.66
CA PRO A 226 10.14 2.18 -17.00
C PRO A 226 9.02 1.90 -18.00
N VAL A 227 7.97 1.23 -17.56
CA VAL A 227 6.86 0.80 -18.42
C VAL A 227 6.29 1.93 -19.27
N LEU A 228 6.42 3.19 -18.80
CA LEU A 228 5.79 4.35 -19.43
C LEU A 228 6.73 5.53 -19.70
N GLY A 229 8.00 5.54 -19.46
CA GLY A 229 8.89 6.68 -19.73
C GLY A 229 8.36 8.05 -19.26
N MET A 230 7.69 8.11 -18.10
CA MET A 230 7.06 9.32 -17.57
C MET A 230 8.08 10.33 -17.07
N SER A 231 7.81 11.63 -17.23
CA SER A 231 8.58 12.67 -16.54
C SER A 231 8.32 12.62 -15.02
N ILE A 232 9.30 13.01 -14.22
CA ILE A 232 9.13 13.11 -12.76
C ILE A 232 7.95 14.02 -12.37
N ALA A 233 7.73 15.08 -13.11
CA ALA A 233 6.57 15.96 -12.91
C ALA A 233 5.24 15.21 -13.11
N ALA A 234 5.12 14.39 -14.16
CA ALA A 234 3.93 13.58 -14.41
C ALA A 234 3.71 12.55 -13.27
N VAL A 235 4.77 11.93 -12.78
CA VAL A 235 4.70 11.00 -11.63
C VAL A 235 4.14 11.71 -10.39
N VAL A 236 4.69 12.87 -10.03
CA VAL A 236 4.25 13.63 -8.86
C VAL A 236 2.79 14.07 -9.02
N ILE A 237 2.42 14.59 -10.20
CA ILE A 237 1.04 15.00 -10.50
C ILE A 237 0.09 13.82 -10.36
N SER A 238 0.41 12.67 -10.93
CA SER A 238 -0.42 11.45 -10.83
C SER A 238 -0.64 11.05 -9.36
N ILE A 239 0.42 10.95 -8.58
CA ILE A 239 0.34 10.54 -7.16
C ILE A 239 -0.49 11.56 -6.36
N VAL A 240 -0.23 12.86 -6.52
CA VAL A 240 -0.96 13.93 -5.82
C VAL A 240 -2.44 13.92 -6.21
N LEU A 241 -2.73 13.74 -7.50
CA LEU A 241 -4.10 13.66 -8.01
C LEU A 241 -4.91 12.55 -7.31
N TRP A 242 -4.36 11.35 -7.23
CA TRP A 242 -5.01 10.23 -6.57
C TRP A 242 -5.23 10.48 -5.07
N ILE A 243 -4.23 11.04 -4.37
CA ILE A 243 -4.37 11.40 -2.95
C ILE A 243 -5.47 12.43 -2.75
N VAL A 244 -5.46 13.50 -3.56
CA VAL A 244 -6.42 14.60 -3.43
C VAL A 244 -7.83 14.14 -3.78
N ILE A 245 -8.01 13.46 -4.91
CA ILE A 245 -9.34 12.97 -5.32
C ILE A 245 -9.91 12.01 -4.28
N ALA A 246 -9.15 10.99 -3.87
CA ALA A 246 -9.63 10.01 -2.89
C ALA A 246 -9.98 10.67 -1.56
N SER A 247 -9.12 11.60 -1.08
CA SER A 247 -9.38 12.30 0.18
C SER A 247 -10.56 13.27 0.08
N ALA A 248 -10.68 14.02 -1.01
CA ALA A 248 -11.77 14.97 -1.22
C ALA A 248 -13.12 14.26 -1.33
N VAL A 249 -13.20 13.19 -2.13
CA VAL A 249 -14.43 12.40 -2.32
C VAL A 249 -14.86 11.72 -1.02
N GLY A 250 -13.90 11.12 -0.28
CA GLY A 250 -14.19 10.53 1.02
C GLY A 250 -14.66 11.53 2.07
N ALA A 251 -14.02 12.71 2.12
CA ALA A 251 -14.42 13.80 3.00
C ALA A 251 -15.79 14.35 2.66
N TRP A 252 -16.05 14.61 1.37
CA TRP A 252 -17.34 15.09 0.86
C TRP A 252 -18.47 14.12 1.24
N ARG A 253 -18.31 12.85 0.94
CA ARG A 253 -19.31 11.82 1.27
C ARG A 253 -19.58 11.76 2.78
N THR A 254 -18.52 11.80 3.59
CA THR A 254 -18.66 11.78 5.06
C THR A 254 -19.34 13.05 5.58
N ALA A 255 -19.14 14.21 4.92
CA ALA A 255 -19.77 15.47 5.30
C ALA A 255 -21.28 15.51 4.96
N THR A 256 -21.68 14.92 3.82
CA THR A 256 -23.06 14.98 3.29
C THR A 256 -23.95 13.82 3.73
N GLU A 257 -23.40 12.83 4.43
CA GLU A 257 -24.17 11.67 4.88
C GLU A 257 -25.07 12.04 6.06
N ASP A 258 -26.34 11.64 5.98
CA ASP A 258 -27.29 11.75 7.10
C ASP A 258 -26.90 10.73 8.19
N ALA A 259 -26.91 11.20 9.45
CA ALA A 259 -26.54 10.40 10.62
C ALA A 259 -27.72 9.63 11.19
#